data_c6a3a478c783bdb456868105e800af16
#
_entry.id   c6a3a478c783bdb456868105e800af16
#
_cell.length_a   1.000
_cell.length_b   1.000
_cell.length_c   1.000
_cell.angle_alpha   90.00
_cell.angle_beta   90.00
_cell.angle_gamma   90.00
#
_symmetry.space_group_name_H-M   'P 1'
#
loop_
_entity.id
_entity.type
_entity.pdbx_description
1 polymer ?
#
loop_
_entity_poly.entity_id
_entity_poly.type
_entity_poly.pdbx_seq_one_letter_code
_entity_poly.pdbx_strand_id
1 'polypeptide(L)'
;MDLCYNINDIANKGGEHMKLSARNQLKGKVISIEKGAVNGIVGIELKGGDVVTATISMNAIAELGLEVGKEAYAVIKATSVMVGVDHHHG
;
A
#
# COMPACT_ATOMS: atom_id res chain seq x y z
N MET A 1 -18.23 -2.70 -10.91
CA MET A 1 -17.70 -2.67 -10.74
C MET A 1 -17.20 -3.41 -10.04
N ASP A 2 -17.02 -3.94 -9.90
CA ASP A 2 -16.41 -4.74 -9.32
C ASP A 2 -15.05 -4.72 -9.46
N LEU A 3 -14.42 -3.61 -9.67
CA LEU A 3 -13.03 -3.51 -9.81
C LEU A 3 -12.30 -4.05 -8.65
N CYS A 4 -12.73 -3.74 -7.47
CA CYS A 4 -12.08 -4.25 -6.31
C CYS A 4 -12.23 -5.73 -6.25
N TYR A 5 -13.33 -6.19 -6.72
CA TYR A 5 -13.58 -7.56 -6.71
C TYR A 5 -12.63 -8.31 -7.59
N ASN A 6 -12.38 -7.76 -8.76
CA ASN A 6 -11.44 -8.38 -9.64
C ASN A 6 -10.06 -8.42 -9.09
N ILE A 7 -9.67 -7.38 -8.40
CA ILE A 7 -8.36 -7.34 -7.81
C ILE A 7 -8.25 -8.42 -6.76
N ASN A 8 -9.31 -8.62 -6.02
CA ASN A 8 -9.30 -9.65 -5.03
C ASN A 8 -9.12 -11.01 -5.67
N ASP A 9 -9.75 -11.23 -6.79
CA ASP A 9 -9.59 -12.49 -7.45
C ASP A 9 -8.18 -12.72 -7.86
N ILE A 10 -7.54 -11.69 -8.35
CA ILE A 10 -6.17 -11.83 -8.75
C ILE A 10 -5.29 -12.10 -7.57
N ALA A 11 -5.51 -11.38 -6.50
CA ALA A 11 -4.67 -11.54 -5.35
C ALA A 11 -4.91 -12.85 -4.63
N ASN A 12 -5.98 -13.51 -4.99
CA ASN A 12 -6.36 -14.66 -4.30
C ASN A 12 -5.75 -15.90 -4.79
N LYS A 13 -4.54 -15.87 -5.26
CA LYS A 13 -3.99 -17.01 -5.71
C LYS A 13 -3.75 -17.82 -4.57
N GLY A 14 -3.96 -18.74 -4.24
CA GLY A 14 -3.71 -19.51 -3.09
C GLY A 14 -4.81 -19.44 -2.08
N GLY A 15 -5.91 -18.87 -2.44
CA GLY A 15 -7.01 -18.88 -1.57
C GLY A 15 -7.17 -17.70 -0.65
N GLU A 16 -6.33 -16.71 -0.81
CA GLU A 16 -6.45 -15.58 0.04
C GLU A 16 -6.99 -14.40 -0.65
N HIS A 17 -7.87 -13.67 -0.02
CA HIS A 17 -8.49 -12.51 -0.60
C HIS A 17 -8.16 -11.28 0.16
N MET A 18 -7.99 -10.16 -0.54
CA MET A 18 -7.89 -8.91 0.11
C MET A 18 -9.29 -8.36 0.13
N LYS A 19 -9.99 -8.56 1.22
CA LYS A 19 -11.34 -8.07 1.32
C LYS A 19 -11.35 -6.82 2.13
N LEU A 20 -11.13 -5.72 1.49
CA LEU A 20 -11.03 -4.44 2.15
C LEU A 20 -12.07 -3.49 1.64
N SER A 21 -12.45 -2.54 2.47
CA SER A 21 -13.37 -1.53 2.03
C SER A 21 -12.68 -0.44 1.24
N ALA A 22 -11.36 -0.45 1.22
CA ALA A 22 -10.62 0.56 0.49
C ALA A 22 -10.69 0.31 -1.00
N ARG A 23 -10.79 1.38 -1.75
CA ARG A 23 -10.86 1.23 -3.19
C ARG A 23 -9.56 1.48 -3.88
N ASN A 24 -8.56 1.99 -3.18
CA ASN A 24 -7.27 2.26 -3.79
C ASN A 24 -6.27 1.23 -3.31
N GLN A 25 -5.93 0.30 -4.17
CA GLN A 25 -5.00 -0.75 -3.84
C GLN A 25 -3.92 -0.75 -4.91
N LEU A 26 -2.77 -0.21 -4.54
CA LEU A 26 -1.70 -0.01 -5.50
C LEU A 26 -0.58 -0.99 -5.24
N LYS A 27 -0.30 -1.81 -6.21
CA LYS A 27 0.72 -2.82 -6.06
C LYS A 27 2.10 -2.23 -6.24
N GLY A 28 3.01 -2.61 -5.40
CA GLY A 28 4.36 -2.12 -5.47
C GLY A 28 5.32 -3.03 -4.76
N LYS A 29 6.51 -2.53 -4.50
CA LYS A 29 7.54 -3.30 -3.84
C LYS A 29 8.05 -2.51 -2.65
N VAL A 30 8.24 -3.19 -1.54
CA VAL A 30 8.78 -2.54 -0.35
C VAL A 30 10.24 -2.20 -0.61
N ILE A 31 10.57 -0.92 -0.49
CA ILE A 31 11.95 -0.50 -0.70
C ILE A 31 12.61 -0.03 0.57
N SER A 32 11.85 0.22 1.62
CA SER A 32 12.46 0.63 2.87
C SER A 32 11.54 0.33 4.03
N ILE A 33 12.12 0.03 5.16
CA ILE A 33 11.38 -0.18 6.39
C ILE A 33 12.17 0.49 7.50
N GLU A 34 11.59 1.53 8.08
CA GLU A 34 12.24 2.23 9.15
C GLU A 34 11.54 1.81 10.42
N LYS A 35 12.22 1.08 11.28
CA LYS A 35 11.60 0.52 12.45
C LYS A 35 11.64 1.48 13.63
N GLY A 36 10.53 1.58 14.31
CA GLY A 36 10.46 2.36 15.52
C GLY A 36 10.06 1.46 16.68
N ALA A 37 9.76 2.07 17.80
CA ALA A 37 9.41 1.30 19.00
C ALA A 37 8.02 0.69 18.87
N VAL A 38 7.08 1.46 18.38
CA VAL A 38 5.70 1.00 18.29
C VAL A 38 5.26 0.94 16.83
N ASN A 39 5.66 1.91 16.05
CA ASN A 39 5.28 1.99 14.65
C ASN A 39 6.51 1.97 13.78
N GLY A 40 6.33 1.64 12.54
CA GLY A 40 7.39 1.69 11.55
C GLY A 40 6.91 2.41 10.31
N ILE A 41 7.84 2.86 9.51
CA ILE A 41 7.54 3.56 8.26
C ILE A 41 7.99 2.69 7.12
N VAL A 42 7.04 2.36 6.25
CA VAL A 42 7.31 1.46 5.12
C VAL A 42 7.16 2.25 3.84
N GLY A 43 8.17 2.16 2.98
CA GLY A 43 8.12 2.79 1.68
C GLY A 43 7.80 1.75 0.63
N ILE A 44 6.80 2.01 -0.18
CA ILE A 44 6.40 1.09 -1.24
C ILE A 44 6.54 1.81 -2.57
N GLU A 45 7.40 1.29 -3.41
CA GLU A 45 7.62 1.89 -4.71
C GLU A 45 6.66 1.28 -5.73
N LEU A 46 5.88 2.12 -6.36
CA LEU A 46 4.94 1.66 -7.36
C LEU A 46 5.62 1.49 -8.70
N LYS A 47 4.93 0.85 -9.61
CA LYS A 47 5.48 0.52 -10.89
C LYS A 47 6.03 1.72 -11.63
N GLY A 48 5.41 2.87 -11.48
CA GLY A 48 5.87 4.05 -12.17
C GLY A 48 7.01 4.79 -11.49
N GLY A 49 7.48 4.28 -10.38
CA GLY A 49 8.59 4.92 -9.68
C GLY A 49 8.18 5.76 -8.49
N ASP A 50 6.89 6.01 -8.34
CA ASP A 50 6.43 6.78 -7.20
C ASP A 50 6.52 5.94 -5.94
N VAL A 51 6.70 6.60 -4.82
CA VAL A 51 6.81 5.91 -3.55
C VAL A 51 5.69 6.32 -2.63
N VAL A 52 5.00 5.34 -2.08
CA VAL A 52 3.96 5.60 -1.11
C VAL A 52 4.54 5.24 0.25
N THR A 53 4.40 6.15 1.20
CA THR A 53 4.93 5.93 2.53
C THR A 53 3.79 5.63 3.48
N ALA A 54 3.93 4.57 4.24
CA ALA A 54 2.91 4.16 5.18
C ALA A 54 3.49 4.04 6.58
N THR A 55 2.75 4.53 7.57
CA THR A 55 3.14 4.35 8.95
C THR A 55 2.19 3.31 9.52
N ILE A 56 2.72 2.18 9.93
CA ILE A 56 1.90 1.11 10.48
C ILE A 56 2.59 0.57 11.72
N SER A 57 1.89 -0.22 12.48
CA SER A 57 2.45 -0.73 13.72
C SER A 57 3.54 -1.76 13.43
N MET A 58 4.45 -1.89 14.36
CA MET A 58 5.48 -2.90 14.22
C MET A 58 4.88 -4.30 14.21
N ASN A 59 3.76 -4.48 14.92
CA ASN A 59 3.07 -5.75 14.89
C ASN A 59 2.55 -6.05 13.49
N ALA A 60 2.04 -5.05 12.80
CA ALA A 60 1.52 -5.26 11.46
C ALA A 60 2.67 -5.62 10.51
N ILE A 61 3.82 -4.97 10.67
CA ILE A 61 4.96 -5.28 9.83
C ILE A 61 5.34 -6.74 10.01
N ALA A 62 5.35 -7.20 11.23
CA ALA A 62 5.70 -8.59 11.50
C ALA A 62 4.63 -9.56 10.99
N GLU A 63 3.37 -9.25 11.23
CA GLU A 63 2.32 -10.14 10.80
C GLU A 63 2.20 -10.24 9.30
N LEU A 64 2.45 -9.15 8.61
CA LEU A 64 2.39 -9.17 7.16
C LEU A 64 3.67 -9.70 6.54
N GLY A 65 4.69 -9.90 7.35
CA GLY A 65 5.95 -10.43 6.86
C GLY A 65 6.64 -9.48 5.89
N LEU A 66 6.55 -8.18 6.14
CA LEU A 66 7.11 -7.22 5.22
C LEU A 66 8.63 -7.20 5.29
N GLU A 67 9.25 -7.18 4.12
CA GLU A 67 10.69 -7.11 4.03
C GLU A 67 11.03 -6.33 2.77
N VAL A 68 12.16 -5.67 2.80
CA VAL A 68 12.60 -4.93 1.62
C VAL A 68 12.76 -5.91 0.47
N GLY A 69 12.21 -5.57 -0.66
CA GLY A 69 12.26 -6.42 -1.83
C GLY A 69 10.99 -7.21 -2.08
N LYS A 70 10.10 -7.28 -1.09
CA LYS A 70 8.88 -8.04 -1.27
C LYS A 70 7.77 -7.19 -1.87
N GLU A 71 6.86 -7.86 -2.54
CA GLU A 71 5.70 -7.17 -3.07
C GLU A 71 4.73 -6.83 -1.97
N ALA A 72 4.10 -5.70 -2.09
CA ALA A 72 3.09 -5.29 -1.14
C ALA A 72 2.11 -4.36 -1.83
N TYR A 73 0.97 -4.14 -1.21
CA TYR A 73 -0.03 -3.24 -1.75
C TYR A 73 -0.17 -2.05 -0.83
N ALA A 74 -0.20 -0.86 -1.42
CA ALA A 74 -0.53 0.33 -0.67
C ALA A 74 -2.04 0.45 -0.73
N VAL A 75 -2.71 0.26 0.40
CA VAL A 75 -4.16 0.27 0.47
C VAL A 75 -4.58 1.56 1.12
N ILE A 76 -5.32 2.39 0.40
CA ILE A 76 -5.66 3.72 0.86
C ILE A 76 -7.16 3.92 0.80
N LYS A 77 -7.76 4.25 1.93
CA LYS A 77 -9.19 4.52 1.94
C LYS A 77 -9.46 5.76 1.11
N ALA A 78 -10.51 5.71 0.34
CA ALA A 78 -10.84 6.84 -0.52
C ALA A 78 -11.03 8.12 0.28
N THR A 79 -11.55 8.02 1.48
CA THR A 79 -11.77 9.20 2.31
C THR A 79 -10.49 9.77 2.86
N SER A 80 -9.38 9.06 2.72
CA SER A 80 -8.10 9.56 3.21
C SER A 80 -7.23 10.12 2.10
N VAL A 81 -7.70 10.11 0.88
CA VAL A 81 -6.91 10.61 -0.24
C VAL A 81 -7.16 12.08 -0.41
N MET A 82 -6.09 12.84 -0.47
CA MET A 82 -6.18 14.27 -0.71
C MET A 82 -5.74 14.55 -2.12
N VAL A 83 -6.24 15.63 -2.68
CA VAL A 83 -5.92 15.96 -4.06
C VAL A 83 -5.17 17.28 -4.08
N GLY A 84 -4.10 17.31 -4.85
CA GLY A 84 -3.32 18.52 -4.99
C GLY A 84 -3.00 18.77 -6.45
N VAL A 85 -2.77 20.00 -6.79
CA VAL A 85 -2.32 20.34 -8.14
C VAL A 85 -1.26 21.40 -8.00
N ASP A 86 -0.43 21.48 -9.01
CA ASP A 86 0.59 22.50 -9.01
C ASP A 86 -0.03 23.82 -9.39
N HIS A 87 0.37 24.88 -8.66
CA HIS A 87 -0.16 26.16 -8.93
C HIS A 87 0.93 26.95 -9.55
N HIS A 88 0.98 26.93 -10.82
CA HIS A 88 1.97 27.71 -11.48
C HIS A 88 1.38 28.99 -11.90
N HIS A 89 2.15 30.01 -11.81
CA HIS A 89 1.70 31.20 -12.24
C HIS A 89 2.40 31.51 -13.38
N GLY A 90 2.12 31.26 -14.28
CA GLY A 90 2.85 31.68 -15.45
C GLY A 90 3.55 31.14 -16.04
#